data_496191ee0e975d007919da4d8b82e845
#
_entry.id   496191ee0e975d007919da4d8b82e845
#
_cell.length_a   1.000
_cell.length_b   1.000
_cell.length_c   1.000
_cell.angle_alpha   90.00
_cell.angle_beta   90.00
_cell.angle_gamma   90.00
#
_symmetry.space_group_name_H-M   'P 1'
#
loop_
_entity.id
_entity.type
_entity.pdbx_description
1 polymer ?
#
loop_
_entity_poly.entity_id
_entity_poly.type
_entity_poly.pdbx_seq_one_letter_code
_entity_poly.pdbx_strand_id
1 'polypeptide(L)'
;MGRNARAIQEIKARLNLVDIARRYVDLKRNGPRWVAPCPFHQETKPSFSINEEEGFFYCFGCQASGDLFDFYGQINGLDFKETLEQLAEEAGVTLE
;
A
#
# COMPACT_ATOMS: atom_id res chain seq x y z
N MET A 1 -14.44 0.22 17.23
CA MET A 1 -13.26 0.97 16.81
C MET A 1 -12.02 0.45 17.48
N GLY A 2 -10.97 0.30 16.72
CA GLY A 2 -9.73 -0.21 17.26
C GLY A 2 -8.99 0.84 18.08
N ARG A 3 -8.20 0.35 19.03
CA ARG A 3 -7.36 1.17 19.89
C ARG A 3 -6.41 2.06 19.08
N ASN A 4 -5.98 1.59 17.93
CA ASN A 4 -5.00 2.27 17.11
C ASN A 4 -5.59 3.02 15.91
N ALA A 5 -6.89 3.33 15.94
CA ALA A 5 -7.53 4.02 14.82
C ALA A 5 -6.85 5.35 14.48
N ARG A 6 -6.49 6.13 15.50
CA ARG A 6 -5.79 7.39 15.28
C ARG A 6 -4.41 7.16 14.68
N ALA A 7 -3.69 6.15 15.17
CA ALA A 7 -2.37 5.83 14.64
C ALA A 7 -2.45 5.44 13.17
N ILE A 8 -3.45 4.66 12.80
CA ILE A 8 -3.66 4.26 11.40
C ILE A 8 -3.85 5.50 10.52
N GLN A 9 -4.66 6.46 10.96
CA GLN A 9 -4.88 7.68 10.20
C GLN A 9 -3.61 8.52 10.09
N GLU A 10 -2.85 8.61 11.16
CA GLU A 10 -1.58 9.35 11.13
C GLU A 10 -0.58 8.71 10.19
N ILE A 11 -0.50 7.38 10.20
CA ILE A 11 0.40 6.66 9.30
C ILE A 11 0.01 6.95 7.84
N LYS A 12 -1.28 6.89 7.53
CA LYS A 12 -1.75 7.17 6.17
C LYS A 12 -1.48 8.62 5.75
N ALA A 13 -1.49 9.54 6.70
CA ALA A 13 -1.20 10.94 6.41
C ALA A 13 0.30 11.18 6.17
N ARG A 14 1.15 10.39 6.79
CA ARG A 14 2.61 10.56 6.70
C ARG A 14 3.27 9.71 5.62
N LEU A 15 2.68 8.57 5.28
CA LEU A 15 3.23 7.67 4.28
C LEU A 15 2.34 7.65 3.04
N ASN A 16 2.98 7.64 1.88
CA ASN A 16 2.28 7.64 0.60
C ASN A 16 2.40 6.25 -0.03
N LEU A 17 1.26 5.68 -0.43
CA LEU A 17 1.24 4.35 -1.03
C LEU A 17 2.15 4.25 -2.25
N VAL A 18 2.16 5.28 -3.09
CA VAL A 18 3.02 5.29 -4.28
C VAL A 18 4.49 5.20 -3.87
N ASP A 19 4.91 5.98 -2.87
CA ASP A 19 6.29 5.94 -2.41
C ASP A 19 6.69 4.59 -1.86
N ILE A 20 5.79 3.96 -1.10
CA ILE A 20 6.05 2.62 -0.56
C ILE A 20 6.10 1.59 -1.70
N ALA A 21 5.14 1.66 -2.62
CA ALA A 21 5.06 0.69 -3.73
C ALA A 21 6.26 0.78 -4.66
N ARG A 22 6.85 1.96 -4.81
CA ARG A 22 8.05 2.11 -5.65
C ARG A 22 9.24 1.28 -5.20
N ARG A 23 9.23 0.86 -3.96
CA ARG A 23 10.30 -0.01 -3.45
C ARG A 23 10.23 -1.40 -4.04
N TYR A 24 9.08 -1.78 -4.58
CA TYR A 24 8.81 -3.15 -5.03
C TYR A 24 8.51 -3.25 -6.51
N VAL A 25 7.94 -2.20 -7.11
CA VAL A 25 7.54 -2.22 -8.51
C VAL A 25 7.92 -0.91 -9.18
N ASP A 26 8.08 -0.97 -10.51
CA ASP A 26 8.40 0.20 -11.32
C ASP A 26 7.08 0.84 -11.77
N LEU A 27 6.62 1.80 -10.98
CA LEU A 27 5.38 2.50 -11.27
C LEU A 27 5.58 3.57 -12.32
N LYS A 28 4.62 3.66 -13.25
CA LYS A 28 4.62 4.69 -14.28
C LYS A 28 3.33 5.48 -14.22
N ARG A 29 3.45 6.78 -14.40
CA ARG A 29 2.29 7.66 -14.35
C ARG A 29 1.43 7.48 -15.58
N ASN A 30 0.12 7.35 -15.36
CA ASN A 30 -0.85 7.23 -16.44
C ASN A 30 -2.09 8.04 -16.04
N GLY A 31 -2.09 9.32 -16.39
CA GLY A 31 -3.14 10.23 -15.97
C GLY A 31 -3.14 10.40 -14.45
N PRO A 32 -4.28 10.26 -13.81
CA PRO A 32 -4.37 10.39 -12.34
C PRO A 32 -3.92 9.13 -11.60
N ARG A 33 -3.47 8.10 -12.32
CA ARG A 33 -3.10 6.83 -11.70
C ARG A 33 -1.66 6.48 -11.95
N TRP A 34 -1.16 5.57 -11.14
CA TRP A 34 0.16 4.97 -11.31
C TRP A 34 -0.05 3.50 -11.65
N VAL A 35 0.65 3.00 -12.66
CA VAL A 35 0.45 1.63 -13.15
C VAL A 35 1.76 0.87 -13.20
N ALA A 36 1.66 -0.45 -13.06
CA ALA A 36 2.81 -1.36 -13.09
C ALA A 36 2.33 -2.80 -13.29
N PRO A 37 3.23 -3.72 -13.64
CA PRO A 37 2.90 -5.14 -13.53
C PRO A 37 2.60 -5.46 -12.08
N CYS A 38 1.64 -6.36 -11.83
CA CYS A 38 1.21 -6.66 -10.47
C CYS A 38 2.32 -7.35 -9.66
N PRO A 39 2.63 -6.87 -8.44
CA PRO A 39 3.66 -7.49 -7.62
C PRO A 39 3.19 -8.73 -6.87
N PHE A 40 1.89 -9.03 -6.88
CA PHE A 40 1.33 -10.14 -6.12
C PHE A 40 1.22 -11.43 -6.93
N HIS A 41 1.43 -11.35 -8.25
CA HIS A 41 1.46 -12.52 -9.11
C HIS A 41 2.33 -12.20 -10.31
N GLN A 42 2.73 -13.23 -11.05
CA GLN A 42 3.54 -13.03 -12.25
C GLN A 42 2.68 -12.44 -13.35
N GLU A 43 3.05 -11.25 -13.78
CA GLU A 43 2.29 -10.52 -14.80
C GLU A 43 3.25 -9.59 -15.53
N THR A 44 3.13 -9.56 -16.87
CA THR A 44 3.96 -8.67 -17.68
C THR A 44 3.18 -7.43 -18.11
N LYS A 45 1.86 -7.48 -18.06
CA LYS A 45 1.03 -6.34 -18.44
C LYS A 45 0.81 -5.42 -17.25
N PRO A 46 0.65 -4.10 -17.48
CA PRO A 46 0.44 -3.16 -16.38
C PRO A 46 -1.00 -3.23 -15.87
N SER A 47 -1.31 -4.31 -15.18
CA SER A 47 -2.66 -4.55 -14.63
C SER A 47 -2.83 -3.98 -13.21
N PHE A 48 -1.75 -3.59 -12.54
CA PHE A 48 -1.78 -3.04 -11.19
C PHE A 48 -1.84 -1.51 -11.26
N SER A 49 -2.77 -0.91 -10.54
CA SER A 49 -2.88 0.55 -10.54
C SER A 49 -3.06 1.09 -9.13
N ILE A 50 -2.58 2.30 -8.91
CA ILE A 50 -2.73 3.01 -7.64
C ILE A 50 -3.40 4.35 -7.89
N ASN A 51 -4.43 4.64 -7.11
CA ASN A 51 -5.02 5.96 -7.04
C ASN A 51 -4.34 6.68 -5.88
N GLU A 52 -3.38 7.54 -6.19
CA GLU A 52 -2.56 8.21 -5.17
C GLU A 52 -3.39 9.12 -4.27
N GLU A 53 -4.36 9.81 -4.85
CA GLU A 53 -5.19 10.74 -4.10
C GLU A 53 -6.00 10.03 -3.03
N GLU A 54 -6.56 8.88 -3.34
CA GLU A 54 -7.37 8.12 -2.40
C GLU A 54 -6.56 7.12 -1.58
N GLY A 55 -5.34 6.80 -2.03
CA GLY A 55 -4.49 5.87 -1.31
C GLY A 55 -4.88 4.42 -1.43
N PHE A 56 -5.46 4.04 -2.58
CA PHE A 56 -5.88 2.66 -2.84
C PHE A 56 -5.21 2.11 -4.07
N PHE A 57 -5.00 0.80 -4.06
CA PHE A 57 -4.54 0.07 -5.24
C PHE A 57 -5.60 -0.91 -5.72
N TYR A 58 -5.51 -1.27 -6.98
CA TYR A 58 -6.35 -2.31 -7.55
C TYR A 58 -5.59 -3.01 -8.68
N CYS A 59 -5.69 -4.33 -8.73
CA CYS A 59 -5.10 -5.11 -9.82
C CYS A 59 -6.21 -5.73 -10.66
N PHE A 60 -6.25 -5.36 -11.94
CA PHE A 60 -7.26 -5.88 -12.85
C PHE A 60 -7.00 -7.34 -13.22
N GLY A 61 -5.78 -7.84 -12.99
CA GLY A 61 -5.44 -9.22 -13.30
C GLY A 61 -5.89 -10.21 -12.24
N CYS A 62 -5.60 -9.93 -10.97
CA CYS A 62 -5.93 -10.83 -9.87
C CYS A 62 -6.97 -10.29 -8.91
N GLN A 63 -7.44 -9.07 -9.17
CA GLN A 63 -8.47 -8.39 -8.37
C GLN A 63 -8.04 -8.08 -6.93
N ALA A 64 -6.74 -8.12 -6.65
CA ALA A 64 -6.23 -7.66 -5.37
C ALA A 64 -6.50 -6.16 -5.24
N SER A 65 -6.88 -5.72 -4.06
CA SER A 65 -7.16 -4.31 -3.81
C SER A 65 -6.98 -3.99 -2.34
N GLY A 66 -6.84 -2.71 -2.03
CA GLY A 66 -6.73 -2.28 -0.65
C GLY A 66 -5.94 -0.99 -0.51
N ASP A 67 -5.60 -0.69 0.74
CA ASP A 67 -4.85 0.53 1.06
C ASP A 67 -3.36 0.19 1.32
N LEU A 68 -2.66 1.15 1.93
CA LEU A 68 -1.25 1.00 2.28
C LEU A 68 -0.99 -0.24 3.14
N PHE A 69 -1.85 -0.48 4.13
CA PHE A 69 -1.66 -1.62 5.03
C PHE A 69 -1.84 -2.94 4.31
N ASP A 70 -2.85 -3.02 3.44
CA ASP A 70 -3.08 -4.22 2.64
C ASP A 70 -1.90 -4.49 1.71
N PHE A 71 -1.39 -3.44 1.06
CA PHE A 71 -0.26 -3.58 0.15
C PHE A 71 0.98 -4.08 0.88
N TYR A 72 1.35 -3.37 1.95
CA TYR A 72 2.57 -3.68 2.67
C TYR A 72 2.51 -5.07 3.31
N GLY A 73 1.37 -5.42 3.89
CA GLY A 73 1.19 -6.73 4.50
C GLY A 73 1.26 -7.86 3.50
N GLN A 74 0.60 -7.71 2.36
CA GLN A 74 0.59 -8.77 1.34
C GLN A 74 1.97 -8.97 0.73
N ILE A 75 2.66 -7.88 0.42
CA ILE A 75 3.94 -8.01 -0.29
C ILE A 75 5.06 -8.51 0.62
N ASN A 76 4.92 -8.32 1.95
CA ASN A 76 5.91 -8.76 2.92
C ASN A 76 5.48 -10.00 3.70
N GLY A 77 4.28 -10.53 3.42
CA GLY A 77 3.79 -11.72 4.12
C GLY A 77 3.53 -11.50 5.59
N LEU A 78 2.99 -10.33 5.95
CA LEU A 78 2.75 -9.95 7.34
C LEU A 78 1.25 -9.95 7.64
N ASP A 79 0.89 -10.20 8.91
CA ASP A 79 -0.48 -9.99 9.34
C ASP A 79 -0.70 -8.50 9.64
N PHE A 80 -1.91 -8.12 9.99
CA PHE A 80 -2.22 -6.72 10.21
C PHE A 80 -1.42 -6.11 11.37
N LYS A 81 -1.27 -6.86 12.44
CA LYS A 81 -0.54 -6.37 13.61
C LYS A 81 0.91 -6.07 13.27
N GLU A 82 1.58 -7.00 12.59
CA GLU A 82 2.96 -6.81 12.18
C GLU A 82 3.09 -5.65 11.20
N THR A 83 2.17 -5.55 10.26
CA THR A 83 2.15 -4.46 9.29
C THR A 83 2.01 -3.11 10.00
N LEU A 84 1.08 -3.04 10.94
CA LEU A 84 0.84 -1.82 11.70
C LEU A 84 2.08 -1.39 12.47
N GLU A 85 2.73 -2.34 13.13
CA GLU A 85 3.93 -2.04 13.91
C GLU A 85 5.07 -1.51 13.04
N GLN A 86 5.30 -2.14 11.90
CA GLN A 86 6.37 -1.72 11.00
C GLN A 86 6.09 -0.37 10.37
N LEU A 87 4.88 -0.15 9.92
CA LEU A 87 4.53 1.13 9.30
C LEU A 87 4.50 2.27 10.32
N ALA A 88 4.08 1.98 11.55
CA ALA A 88 4.12 2.97 12.62
C ALA A 88 5.55 3.41 12.90
N GLU A 89 6.47 2.45 12.96
CA GLU A 89 7.87 2.75 13.18
C GLU A 89 8.43 3.61 12.05
N GLU A 90 8.12 3.26 10.82
CA GLU A 90 8.60 4.02 9.66
C GLU A 90 8.03 5.44 9.64
N ALA A 91 6.77 5.59 10.02
CA ALA A 91 6.10 6.90 10.03
C ALA A 91 6.43 7.72 11.27
N GLY A 92 7.06 7.12 12.27
CA GLY A 92 7.32 7.81 13.53
C GLY A 92 6.06 7.99 14.38
N VAL A 93 5.13 7.05 14.28
CA VAL A 93 3.85 7.10 15.01
C VAL A 93 3.90 6.12 16.17
N THR A 94 3.48 6.58 17.35
CA THR A 94 3.44 5.74 18.54
C THR A 94 2.14 4.94 18.59
N LEU A 95 2.26 3.64 18.82
CA LEU A 95 1.10 2.77 18.99
C LEU A 95 0.71 2.67 20.47
N GLU A 96 -0.57 2.51 20.72
CA GLU A 96 -1.07 2.33 22.08
C GLU A 96 -1.12 0.87 22.48
#